data_e420ac9d558c43c14fe8fac2da916d64
#
_entry.id   e420ac9d558c43c14fe8fac2da916d64
#
_cell.length_a   1.000
_cell.length_b   1.000
_cell.length_c   1.000
_cell.angle_alpha   90.00
_cell.angle_beta   90.00
_cell.angle_gamma   90.00
#
_symmetry.space_group_name_H-M   'P 1'
#
loop_
_entity.id
_entity.type
_entity.pdbx_description
1 polymer ?
#
loop_
_entity_poly.entity_id
_entity_poly.type
_entity_poly.pdbx_seq_one_letter_code
_entity_poly.pdbx_strand_id
1 'polypeptide(L)'
;GSAITGLNRGVKWLSNINIILGAVLLLFMLIFGDLKFIFESYTLAIGDYIRHFVEYSLRINPYSGNNAWIQQWTVFYWAWVISWSPFIGGFVARVSRGRTIREFIMCVLIVPPLISFVWIAGFGGMAVKFAMGGDNIAKLVDKDYTVALFELLSKFPLADITSIIAVVLIFLLIVTSADSTTHIVAGMATGGSENPKVKHKVIWGLLIGAISVAMTIAGGLTSLQTASVVTGLPFSIILLLMTLSIMRALRREHTKHFQMSYIDDDKDYSIPLEQREDHNKSNVKEQDKEQNNEEK
;
A
#
# COMPACT_ATOMS: atom_id res chain seq x y z
N GLY A 1 16.68 14.84 7.27
CA GLY A 1 17.89 14.03 6.99
C GLY A 1 17.73 13.16 5.77
N SER A 2 16.83 12.17 5.79
CA SER A 2 16.72 11.16 4.72
C SER A 2 16.17 11.71 3.39
N ALA A 3 15.27 12.70 3.40
CA ALA A 3 14.78 13.37 2.20
C ALA A 3 15.91 14.05 1.38
N ILE A 4 17.00 14.46 2.03
CA ILE A 4 18.16 15.11 1.41
C ILE A 4 19.09 14.06 0.77
N THR A 5 19.25 12.89 1.41
CA THR A 5 20.16 11.83 0.94
C THR A 5 19.60 11.02 -0.24
N GLY A 6 18.34 11.23 -0.61
CA GLY A 6 17.66 10.63 -1.76
C GLY A 6 16.95 9.31 -1.43
N LEU A 7 15.94 8.99 -2.24
CA LEU A 7 15.08 7.79 -2.09
C LEU A 7 15.87 6.46 -2.08
N ASN A 8 16.99 6.39 -2.81
CA ASN A 8 17.68 5.14 -3.08
C ASN A 8 18.53 4.59 -1.93
N ARG A 9 18.96 5.42 -0.96
CA ARG A 9 19.80 4.96 0.16
C ARG A 9 19.12 5.14 1.51
N GLY A 10 18.65 6.35 1.84
CA GLY A 10 18.09 6.63 3.16
C GLY A 10 16.75 5.93 3.41
N VAL A 11 15.79 6.11 2.50
CA VAL A 11 14.45 5.50 2.62
C VAL A 11 14.51 3.98 2.58
N LYS A 12 15.34 3.41 1.67
CA LYS A 12 15.52 1.95 1.57
C LYS A 12 16.06 1.34 2.87
N TRP A 13 17.06 1.98 3.49
CA TRP A 13 17.65 1.48 4.75
C TRP A 13 16.64 1.54 5.90
N LEU A 14 15.93 2.66 6.05
CA LEU A 14 14.88 2.82 7.05
C LEU A 14 13.72 1.83 6.83
N SER A 15 13.30 1.62 5.58
CA SER A 15 12.26 0.63 5.25
C SER A 15 12.67 -0.80 5.59
N ASN A 16 13.93 -1.16 5.36
CA ASN A 16 14.43 -2.49 5.75
C ASN A 16 14.41 -2.67 7.28
N ILE A 17 14.79 -1.64 8.04
CA ILE A 17 14.69 -1.68 9.51
C ILE A 17 13.23 -1.83 9.95
N ASN A 18 12.29 -1.11 9.31
CA ASN A 18 10.87 -1.24 9.61
C ASN A 18 10.37 -2.67 9.39
N ILE A 19 10.77 -3.30 8.30
CA ILE A 19 10.40 -4.70 8.02
C ILE A 19 10.95 -5.63 9.11
N ILE A 20 12.20 -5.44 9.51
CA ILE A 20 12.86 -6.26 10.54
C ILE A 20 12.16 -6.06 11.90
N LEU A 21 11.93 -4.82 12.32
CA LEU A 21 11.26 -4.53 13.59
C LEU A 21 9.82 -5.07 13.61
N GLY A 22 9.08 -4.89 12.51
CA GLY A 22 7.76 -5.46 12.35
C GLY A 22 7.76 -6.98 12.42
N ALA A 23 8.71 -7.64 11.73
CA ALA A 23 8.86 -9.09 11.79
C ALA A 23 9.23 -9.57 13.19
N VAL A 24 10.10 -8.86 13.91
CA VAL A 24 10.46 -9.18 15.30
C VAL A 24 9.25 -9.11 16.22
N LEU A 25 8.44 -8.05 16.13
CA LEU A 25 7.21 -7.93 16.92
C LEU A 25 6.18 -9.02 16.57
N LEU A 26 6.04 -9.34 15.28
CA LEU A 26 5.13 -10.41 14.86
C LEU A 26 5.60 -11.78 15.36
N LEU A 27 6.88 -12.09 15.22
CA LEU A 27 7.46 -13.32 15.76
C LEU A 27 7.33 -13.40 17.28
N PHE A 28 7.57 -12.30 17.98
CA PHE A 28 7.33 -12.22 19.41
C PHE A 28 5.88 -12.60 19.75
N MET A 29 4.91 -12.04 19.04
CA MET A 29 3.49 -12.35 19.26
C MET A 29 3.17 -13.82 18.96
N LEU A 30 3.78 -14.41 17.93
CA LEU A 30 3.58 -15.83 17.60
C LEU A 30 4.23 -16.78 18.62
N ILE A 31 5.35 -16.38 19.23
CA ILE A 31 6.06 -17.21 20.22
C ILE A 31 5.41 -17.13 21.60
N PHE A 32 5.07 -15.94 22.06
CA PHE A 32 4.56 -15.71 23.42
C PHE A 32 3.03 -15.65 23.48
N GLY A 33 2.34 -15.52 22.34
CA GLY A 33 0.90 -15.59 22.24
C GLY A 33 0.40 -17.04 22.18
N ASP A 34 -0.92 -17.18 22.18
CA ASP A 34 -1.55 -18.49 21.93
C ASP A 34 -1.58 -18.79 20.43
N LEU A 35 -0.56 -19.48 19.97
CA LEU A 35 -0.39 -19.80 18.54
C LEU A 35 -1.59 -20.54 17.96
N LYS A 36 -2.17 -21.48 18.73
CA LYS A 36 -3.36 -22.21 18.31
C LYS A 36 -4.54 -21.28 18.08
N PHE A 37 -4.82 -20.43 19.04
CA PHE A 37 -5.89 -19.45 18.93
C PHE A 37 -5.68 -18.46 17.79
N ILE A 38 -4.44 -18.00 17.56
CA ILE A 38 -4.10 -17.10 16.46
C ILE A 38 -4.41 -17.76 15.11
N PHE A 39 -4.04 -19.02 14.89
CA PHE A 39 -4.32 -19.74 13.65
C PHE A 39 -5.81 -20.06 13.47
N GLU A 40 -6.50 -20.45 14.52
CA GLU A 40 -7.95 -20.66 14.49
C GLU A 40 -8.70 -19.37 14.14
N SER A 41 -8.34 -18.26 14.80
CA SER A 41 -8.92 -16.94 14.54
C SER A 41 -8.61 -16.45 13.12
N TYR A 42 -7.38 -16.64 12.64
CA TYR A 42 -6.97 -16.31 11.28
C TYR A 42 -7.79 -17.05 10.23
N THR A 43 -7.94 -18.35 10.40
CA THR A 43 -8.69 -19.21 9.47
C THR A 43 -10.16 -18.82 9.44
N LEU A 44 -10.76 -18.62 10.63
CA LEU A 44 -12.14 -18.17 10.75
C LEU A 44 -12.36 -16.79 10.11
N ALA A 45 -11.46 -15.84 10.38
CA ALA A 45 -11.55 -14.48 9.86
C ALA A 45 -11.44 -14.42 8.34
N ILE A 46 -10.59 -15.24 7.71
CA ILE A 46 -10.53 -15.34 6.25
C ILE A 46 -11.82 -15.88 5.68
N GLY A 47 -12.37 -16.95 6.25
CA GLY A 47 -13.65 -17.52 5.82
C GLY A 47 -14.80 -16.51 5.92
N ASP A 48 -14.87 -15.79 7.03
CA ASP A 48 -15.87 -14.75 7.26
C ASP A 48 -15.68 -13.55 6.32
N TYR A 49 -14.45 -13.11 6.10
CA TYR A 49 -14.11 -12.05 5.15
C TYR A 49 -14.55 -12.38 3.73
N ILE A 50 -14.25 -13.58 3.24
CA ILE A 50 -14.65 -14.00 1.89
C ILE A 50 -16.16 -14.08 1.78
N ARG A 51 -16.84 -14.64 2.79
CA ARG A 51 -18.29 -14.80 2.82
C ARG A 51 -19.02 -13.45 2.83
N HIS A 52 -18.57 -12.49 3.63
CA HIS A 52 -19.24 -11.21 3.84
C HIS A 52 -18.55 -10.03 3.18
N PHE A 53 -17.63 -10.27 2.24
CA PHE A 53 -16.82 -9.21 1.61
C PHE A 53 -17.66 -8.04 1.07
N VAL A 54 -18.71 -8.34 0.30
CA VAL A 54 -19.57 -7.33 -0.29
C VAL A 54 -20.40 -6.62 0.78
N GLU A 55 -20.96 -7.38 1.72
CA GLU A 55 -21.76 -6.84 2.82
C GLU A 55 -20.95 -5.87 3.69
N TYR A 56 -19.74 -6.26 4.12
CA TYR A 56 -18.88 -5.41 4.95
C TYR A 56 -18.35 -4.20 4.18
N SER A 57 -18.09 -4.33 2.88
CA SER A 57 -17.62 -3.24 2.03
C SER A 57 -18.70 -2.17 1.78
N LEU A 58 -19.96 -2.58 1.68
CA LEU A 58 -21.11 -1.70 1.39
C LEU A 58 -21.99 -1.43 2.61
N ARG A 59 -21.54 -1.78 3.80
CA ARG A 59 -22.32 -1.65 5.02
C ARG A 59 -22.56 -0.18 5.36
N ILE A 60 -23.80 0.25 5.19
CA ILE A 60 -24.34 1.53 5.62
C ILE A 60 -25.60 1.23 6.41
N ASN A 61 -25.79 1.86 7.58
CA ASN A 61 -26.93 1.65 8.47
C ASN A 61 -27.84 2.89 8.49
N PRO A 62 -28.55 3.23 7.39
CA PRO A 62 -29.33 4.46 7.32
C PRO A 62 -30.54 4.46 8.27
N TYR A 63 -31.01 3.30 8.70
CA TYR A 63 -32.23 3.14 9.50
C TYR A 63 -32.00 2.96 11.01
N SER A 64 -30.77 2.72 11.46
CA SER A 64 -30.49 2.39 12.86
C SER A 64 -30.28 3.59 13.79
N GLY A 65 -30.12 4.79 13.23
CA GLY A 65 -29.80 6.02 13.98
C GLY A 65 -28.42 6.05 14.65
N ASN A 66 -27.74 4.93 14.74
CA ASN A 66 -26.41 4.81 15.36
C ASN A 66 -25.35 4.41 14.32
N ASN A 67 -24.84 5.41 13.62
CA ASN A 67 -23.83 5.24 12.58
C ASN A 67 -22.42 5.62 13.05
N ALA A 68 -22.22 5.96 14.33
CA ALA A 68 -20.97 6.50 14.85
C ALA A 68 -19.78 5.56 14.52
N TRP A 69 -19.92 4.26 14.76
CA TRP A 69 -18.86 3.29 14.45
C TRP A 69 -18.56 3.21 12.96
N ILE A 70 -19.59 3.18 12.10
CA ILE A 70 -19.43 3.11 10.65
C ILE A 70 -18.74 4.38 10.12
N GLN A 71 -19.11 5.55 10.63
CA GLN A 71 -18.49 6.81 10.24
C GLN A 71 -17.02 6.88 10.68
N GLN A 72 -16.74 6.47 11.92
CA GLN A 72 -15.41 6.55 12.51
C GLN A 72 -14.44 5.54 11.89
N TRP A 73 -14.90 4.37 11.49
CA TRP A 73 -14.06 3.30 10.97
C TRP A 73 -14.25 3.08 9.47
N THR A 74 -15.41 2.69 9.00
CA THR A 74 -15.61 2.33 7.59
C THR A 74 -15.46 3.55 6.67
N VAL A 75 -16.22 4.61 6.92
CA VAL A 75 -16.21 5.82 6.07
C VAL A 75 -14.85 6.51 6.12
N PHE A 76 -14.27 6.63 7.32
CA PHE A 76 -12.94 7.20 7.49
C PHE A 76 -11.86 6.42 6.72
N TYR A 77 -11.78 5.09 6.85
CA TYR A 77 -10.77 4.31 6.16
C TYR A 77 -10.92 4.35 4.64
N TRP A 78 -12.14 4.32 4.12
CA TRP A 78 -12.38 4.51 2.69
C TRP A 78 -11.89 5.88 2.20
N ALA A 79 -12.29 6.95 2.88
CA ALA A 79 -11.88 8.30 2.54
C ALA A 79 -10.37 8.50 2.64
N TRP A 80 -9.74 7.96 3.68
CA TRP A 80 -8.29 7.99 3.88
C TRP A 80 -7.54 7.29 2.74
N VAL A 81 -7.93 6.08 2.39
CA VAL A 81 -7.31 5.33 1.28
C VAL A 81 -7.48 6.06 -0.05
N ILE A 82 -8.68 6.61 -0.32
CA ILE A 82 -8.95 7.40 -1.53
C ILE A 82 -8.05 8.63 -1.59
N SER A 83 -7.96 9.41 -0.50
CA SER A 83 -7.12 10.62 -0.43
C SER A 83 -5.63 10.32 -0.60
N TRP A 84 -5.18 9.17 -0.11
CA TRP A 84 -3.79 8.75 -0.12
C TRP A 84 -3.35 8.07 -1.44
N SER A 85 -4.30 7.45 -2.15
CA SER A 85 -4.06 6.65 -3.36
C SER A 85 -3.26 7.35 -4.45
N PRO A 86 -3.49 8.63 -4.83
CA PRO A 86 -2.72 9.28 -5.89
C PRO A 86 -1.23 9.40 -5.57
N PHE A 87 -0.90 9.64 -4.29
CA PHE A 87 0.49 9.77 -3.83
C PHE A 87 1.19 8.41 -3.82
N ILE A 88 0.56 7.40 -3.23
CA ILE A 88 1.08 6.03 -3.20
C ILE A 88 1.14 5.45 -4.61
N GLY A 89 0.13 5.66 -5.44
CA GLY A 89 0.15 5.22 -6.83
C GLY A 89 1.37 5.76 -7.59
N GLY A 90 1.68 7.05 -7.42
CA GLY A 90 2.88 7.66 -7.99
C GLY A 90 4.20 7.06 -7.47
N PHE A 91 4.26 6.73 -6.17
CA PHE A 91 5.42 6.06 -5.58
C PHE A 91 5.57 4.63 -6.08
N VAL A 92 4.50 3.82 -6.00
CA VAL A 92 4.52 2.41 -6.39
C VAL A 92 4.81 2.25 -7.88
N ALA A 93 4.28 3.13 -8.74
CA ALA A 93 4.59 3.14 -10.17
C ALA A 93 6.09 3.32 -10.45
N ARG A 94 6.78 4.15 -9.65
CA ARG A 94 8.23 4.37 -9.81
C ARG A 94 9.07 3.17 -9.41
N VAL A 95 8.72 2.50 -8.32
CA VAL A 95 9.48 1.33 -7.83
C VAL A 95 9.16 0.06 -8.60
N SER A 96 8.07 0.06 -9.40
CA SER A 96 7.62 -1.09 -10.19
C SER A 96 8.06 -1.05 -11.65
N ARG A 97 9.00 -0.20 -12.03
CA ARG A 97 9.54 -0.13 -13.40
C ARG A 97 10.11 -1.50 -13.83
N GLY A 98 9.84 -1.87 -15.06
CA GLY A 98 10.27 -3.15 -15.65
C GLY A 98 9.38 -4.35 -15.28
N ARG A 99 8.32 -4.17 -14.51
CA ARG A 99 7.34 -5.22 -14.21
C ARG A 99 6.15 -5.15 -15.14
N THR A 100 5.55 -6.31 -15.41
CA THR A 100 4.31 -6.35 -16.18
C THR A 100 3.14 -5.80 -15.35
N ILE A 101 2.11 -5.24 -16.01
CA ILE A 101 0.91 -4.72 -15.35
C ILE A 101 0.22 -5.83 -14.53
N ARG A 102 0.23 -7.06 -15.02
CA ARG A 102 -0.34 -8.22 -14.32
C ARG A 102 0.37 -8.51 -13.01
N GLU A 103 1.71 -8.60 -13.03
CA GLU A 103 2.51 -8.80 -11.82
C GLU A 103 2.31 -7.66 -10.81
N PHE A 104 2.30 -6.43 -11.31
CA PHE A 104 2.05 -5.25 -10.49
C PHE A 104 0.72 -5.33 -9.75
N ILE A 105 -0.39 -5.59 -10.45
CA ILE A 105 -1.73 -5.68 -9.88
C ILE A 105 -1.78 -6.82 -8.85
N MET A 106 -1.29 -8.02 -9.20
CA MET A 106 -1.31 -9.17 -8.31
C MET A 106 -0.50 -8.91 -7.03
N CYS A 107 0.70 -8.34 -7.15
CA CYS A 107 1.52 -8.03 -5.98
C CYS A 107 0.88 -6.98 -5.07
N VAL A 108 0.29 -5.91 -5.63
CA VAL A 108 -0.30 -4.83 -4.84
C VAL A 108 -1.60 -5.26 -4.17
N LEU A 109 -2.41 -6.10 -4.83
CA LEU A 109 -3.72 -6.53 -4.29
C LEU A 109 -3.62 -7.71 -3.32
N ILE A 110 -2.61 -8.55 -3.42
CA ILE A 110 -2.55 -9.79 -2.63
C ILE A 110 -1.57 -9.68 -1.46
N VAL A 111 -0.34 -9.20 -1.70
CA VAL A 111 0.71 -9.27 -0.69
C VAL A 111 0.43 -8.41 0.54
N PRO A 112 0.08 -7.12 0.43
CA PRO A 112 -0.20 -6.30 1.62
C PRO A 112 -1.40 -6.80 2.44
N PRO A 113 -2.55 -7.19 1.84
CA PRO A 113 -3.66 -7.76 2.61
C PRO A 113 -3.29 -9.04 3.35
N LEU A 114 -2.55 -9.97 2.74
CA LEU A 114 -2.15 -11.20 3.41
C LEU A 114 -1.27 -10.92 4.64
N ILE A 115 -0.30 -10.01 4.52
CA ILE A 115 0.54 -9.61 5.66
C ILE A 115 -0.33 -8.94 6.74
N SER A 116 -1.26 -8.07 6.34
CA SER A 116 -2.17 -7.40 7.27
C SER A 116 -3.07 -8.39 8.00
N PHE A 117 -3.58 -9.41 7.34
CA PHE A 117 -4.41 -10.44 7.98
C PHE A 117 -3.63 -11.20 9.06
N VAL A 118 -2.37 -11.57 8.80
CA VAL A 118 -1.52 -12.23 9.81
C VAL A 118 -1.26 -11.30 11.00
N TRP A 119 -0.99 -10.02 10.72
CA TRP A 119 -0.78 -9.00 11.75
C TRP A 119 -2.02 -8.80 12.62
N ILE A 120 -3.18 -8.62 12.00
CA ILE A 120 -4.45 -8.41 12.71
C ILE A 120 -4.85 -9.67 13.50
N ALA A 121 -4.67 -10.86 12.95
CA ALA A 121 -4.95 -12.09 13.67
C ALA A 121 -4.04 -12.27 14.90
N GLY A 122 -2.74 -11.93 14.77
CA GLY A 122 -1.80 -12.01 15.88
C GLY A 122 -2.11 -10.99 16.98
N PHE A 123 -2.08 -9.72 16.66
CA PHE A 123 -2.27 -8.66 17.65
C PHE A 123 -3.75 -8.45 18.01
N GLY A 124 -4.61 -8.29 17.02
CA GLY A 124 -6.05 -8.07 17.23
C GLY A 124 -6.74 -9.29 17.83
N GLY A 125 -6.43 -10.49 17.32
CA GLY A 125 -6.98 -11.75 17.87
C GLY A 125 -6.62 -11.94 19.33
N MET A 126 -5.37 -11.71 19.70
CA MET A 126 -4.94 -11.81 21.10
C MET A 126 -5.58 -10.73 21.99
N ALA A 127 -5.74 -9.50 21.50
CA ALA A 127 -6.46 -8.46 22.24
C ALA A 127 -7.92 -8.85 22.52
N VAL A 128 -8.61 -9.41 21.53
CA VAL A 128 -9.97 -9.93 21.67
C VAL A 128 -10.01 -11.09 22.66
N LYS A 129 -9.03 -12.00 22.60
CA LYS A 129 -8.94 -13.12 23.57
C LYS A 129 -8.83 -12.63 25.00
N PHE A 130 -7.97 -11.64 25.28
CA PHE A 130 -7.86 -11.07 26.62
C PHE A 130 -9.17 -10.37 27.05
N ALA A 131 -9.79 -9.60 26.15
CA ALA A 131 -11.07 -8.96 26.43
C ALA A 131 -12.18 -9.97 26.76
N MET A 132 -12.26 -11.08 26.04
CA MET A 132 -13.20 -12.19 26.31
C MET A 132 -12.88 -12.89 27.63
N GLY A 133 -11.62 -12.92 28.05
CA GLY A 133 -11.18 -13.43 29.34
C GLY A 133 -11.50 -12.52 30.54
N GLY A 134 -12.17 -11.40 30.32
CA GLY A 134 -12.56 -10.46 31.37
C GLY A 134 -11.53 -9.35 31.67
N ASP A 135 -10.51 -9.21 30.84
CA ASP A 135 -9.52 -8.12 30.95
C ASP A 135 -10.14 -6.76 30.57
N ASN A 136 -9.63 -5.69 31.18
CA ASN A 136 -10.10 -4.33 30.96
C ASN A 136 -9.64 -3.71 29.62
N ILE A 137 -8.89 -4.44 28.78
CA ILE A 137 -8.32 -3.92 27.54
C ILE A 137 -9.40 -3.28 26.64
N ALA A 138 -10.57 -3.87 26.54
CA ALA A 138 -11.67 -3.34 25.73
C ALA A 138 -12.14 -1.97 26.23
N LYS A 139 -12.26 -1.78 27.55
CA LYS A 139 -12.67 -0.49 28.16
C LYS A 139 -11.62 0.60 27.99
N LEU A 140 -10.34 0.22 28.04
CA LEU A 140 -9.23 1.17 27.84
C LEU A 140 -9.17 1.63 26.39
N VAL A 141 -9.31 0.70 25.44
CA VAL A 141 -9.33 0.99 24.01
C VAL A 141 -10.56 1.79 23.59
N ASP A 142 -11.72 1.56 24.21
CA ASP A 142 -12.93 2.34 23.96
C ASP A 142 -12.79 3.80 24.42
N LYS A 143 -12.02 4.02 25.48
CA LYS A 143 -11.69 5.37 25.96
C LYS A 143 -10.63 6.04 25.09
N ASP A 144 -9.59 5.33 24.73
CA ASP A 144 -8.48 5.79 23.89
C ASP A 144 -7.87 4.62 23.11
N TYR A 145 -8.23 4.51 21.85
CA TYR A 145 -7.73 3.43 20.99
C TYR A 145 -6.25 3.54 20.64
N THR A 146 -5.61 4.67 20.90
CA THR A 146 -4.16 4.86 20.62
C THR A 146 -3.29 4.03 21.56
N VAL A 147 -3.80 3.65 22.72
CA VAL A 147 -3.07 2.81 23.70
C VAL A 147 -3.21 1.31 23.45
N ALA A 148 -4.08 0.89 22.52
CA ALA A 148 -4.45 -0.51 22.30
C ALA A 148 -3.25 -1.46 22.16
N LEU A 149 -2.25 -1.09 21.36
CA LEU A 149 -1.06 -1.91 21.14
C LEU A 149 -0.23 -2.07 22.43
N PHE A 150 -0.04 -0.98 23.16
CA PHE A 150 0.77 -0.98 24.39
C PHE A 150 0.08 -1.74 25.53
N GLU A 151 -1.23 -1.61 25.64
CA GLU A 151 -2.02 -2.40 26.59
C GLU A 151 -1.94 -3.90 26.28
N LEU A 152 -1.98 -4.28 25.02
CA LEU A 152 -1.78 -5.66 24.63
C LEU A 152 -0.38 -6.14 24.98
N LEU A 153 0.66 -5.40 24.63
CA LEU A 153 2.06 -5.76 24.90
C LEU A 153 2.34 -5.87 26.41
N SER A 154 1.65 -5.09 27.25
CA SER A 154 1.78 -5.15 28.71
C SER A 154 1.34 -6.50 29.32
N LYS A 155 0.57 -7.31 28.59
CA LYS A 155 0.13 -8.63 29.04
C LYS A 155 1.16 -9.73 28.80
N PHE A 156 2.27 -9.42 28.12
CA PHE A 156 3.29 -10.39 27.74
C PHE A 156 4.61 -10.13 28.48
N PRO A 157 5.50 -11.12 28.57
CA PRO A 157 6.86 -10.90 29.06
C PRO A 157 7.59 -9.89 28.17
N LEU A 158 8.58 -9.20 28.73
CA LEU A 158 9.38 -8.18 28.02
C LEU A 158 8.57 -6.99 27.51
N ALA A 159 7.47 -6.64 28.19
CA ALA A 159 6.55 -5.55 27.82
C ALA A 159 7.27 -4.23 27.51
N ASP A 160 8.24 -3.84 28.34
CA ASP A 160 9.00 -2.59 28.16
C ASP A 160 9.83 -2.61 26.89
N ILE A 161 10.50 -3.74 26.60
CA ILE A 161 11.35 -3.90 25.43
C ILE A 161 10.48 -3.88 24.16
N THR A 162 9.40 -4.65 24.13
CA THR A 162 8.49 -4.71 22.98
C THR A 162 7.78 -3.39 22.75
N SER A 163 7.44 -2.66 23.80
CA SER A 163 6.87 -1.30 23.70
C SER A 163 7.86 -0.31 23.11
N ILE A 164 9.13 -0.35 23.53
CA ILE A 164 10.18 0.50 22.94
C ILE A 164 10.36 0.16 21.45
N ILE A 165 10.41 -1.13 21.09
CA ILE A 165 10.49 -1.56 19.68
C ILE A 165 9.29 -1.03 18.89
N ALA A 166 8.08 -1.10 19.45
CA ALA A 166 6.87 -0.61 18.81
C ALA A 166 6.92 0.92 18.60
N VAL A 167 7.37 1.68 19.59
CA VAL A 167 7.55 3.16 19.46
C VAL A 167 8.56 3.48 18.36
N VAL A 168 9.70 2.80 18.34
CA VAL A 168 10.73 3.01 17.30
C VAL A 168 10.18 2.65 15.93
N LEU A 169 9.46 1.53 15.80
CA LEU A 169 8.81 1.12 14.55
C LEU A 169 7.82 2.18 14.05
N ILE A 170 6.92 2.64 14.92
CA ILE A 170 5.93 3.68 14.58
C ILE A 170 6.64 4.97 14.14
N PHE A 171 7.66 5.40 14.87
CA PHE A 171 8.43 6.59 14.52
C PHE A 171 9.09 6.46 13.15
N LEU A 172 9.74 5.34 12.86
CA LEU A 172 10.38 5.09 11.56
C LEU A 172 9.36 4.97 10.42
N LEU A 173 8.17 4.41 10.67
CA LEU A 173 7.08 4.36 9.69
C LEU A 173 6.59 5.77 9.32
N ILE A 174 6.44 6.65 10.31
CA ILE A 174 6.08 8.06 10.09
C ILE A 174 7.15 8.76 9.25
N VAL A 175 8.43 8.61 9.61
CA VAL A 175 9.55 9.23 8.90
C VAL A 175 9.61 8.77 7.44
N THR A 176 9.53 7.46 7.18
CA THR A 176 9.59 6.91 5.82
C THR A 176 8.40 7.34 4.96
N SER A 177 7.21 7.40 5.56
CA SER A 177 5.99 7.88 4.89
C SER A 177 6.07 9.37 4.56
N ALA A 178 6.54 10.19 5.50
CA ALA A 178 6.72 11.62 5.31
C ALA A 178 7.76 11.93 4.21
N ASP A 179 8.87 11.20 4.19
CA ASP A 179 9.92 11.36 3.17
C ASP A 179 9.40 10.99 1.78
N SER A 180 8.69 9.87 1.65
CA SER A 180 8.11 9.41 0.40
C SER A 180 7.07 10.40 -0.12
N THR A 181 6.16 10.85 0.75
CA THR A 181 5.13 11.84 0.39
C THR A 181 5.76 13.17 -0.03
N THR A 182 6.74 13.67 0.72
CA THR A 182 7.47 14.91 0.39
C THR A 182 8.11 14.83 -0.98
N HIS A 183 8.71 13.69 -1.33
CA HIS A 183 9.34 13.50 -2.64
C HIS A 183 8.31 13.51 -3.77
N ILE A 184 7.20 12.83 -3.61
CA ILE A 184 6.13 12.77 -4.61
C ILE A 184 5.49 14.14 -4.81
N VAL A 185 5.14 14.84 -3.72
CA VAL A 185 4.54 16.18 -3.81
C VAL A 185 5.50 17.18 -4.44
N ALA A 186 6.77 17.15 -4.07
CA ALA A 186 7.78 18.00 -4.70
C ALA A 186 7.95 17.70 -6.21
N GLY A 187 7.87 16.42 -6.61
CA GLY A 187 7.87 16.01 -8.01
C GLY A 187 6.65 16.53 -8.78
N MET A 188 5.46 16.38 -8.22
CA MET A 188 4.22 16.90 -8.81
C MET A 188 4.26 18.42 -8.97
N ALA A 189 4.75 19.14 -7.95
CA ALA A 189 4.86 20.61 -7.98
C ALA A 189 5.93 21.13 -8.96
N THR A 190 6.80 20.26 -9.46
CA THR A 190 7.86 20.60 -10.43
C THR A 190 7.63 20.00 -11.81
N GLY A 191 6.37 19.83 -12.20
CA GLY A 191 5.98 19.34 -13.53
C GLY A 191 6.23 17.85 -13.74
N GLY A 192 6.18 17.05 -12.70
CA GLY A 192 6.36 15.60 -12.76
C GLY A 192 7.83 15.14 -12.71
N SER A 193 8.74 16.01 -12.28
CA SER A 193 10.17 15.68 -12.16
C SER A 193 10.39 14.44 -11.29
N GLU A 194 11.13 13.48 -11.80
CA GLU A 194 11.48 12.25 -11.05
C GLU A 194 12.47 12.55 -9.91
N ASN A 195 13.35 13.54 -10.11
CA ASN A 195 14.33 13.97 -9.13
C ASN A 195 14.20 15.48 -8.85
N PRO A 196 13.16 15.90 -8.10
CA PRO A 196 12.98 17.29 -7.75
C PRO A 196 14.20 17.80 -6.95
N LYS A 197 14.57 19.06 -7.19
CA LYS A 197 15.69 19.70 -6.48
C LYS A 197 15.46 19.67 -4.97
N VAL A 198 16.52 19.53 -4.18
CA VAL A 198 16.47 19.47 -2.70
C VAL A 198 15.67 20.63 -2.11
N LYS A 199 15.79 21.83 -2.66
CA LYS A 199 15.01 22.99 -2.24
C LYS A 199 13.49 22.73 -2.21
N HIS A 200 12.93 22.11 -3.26
CA HIS A 200 11.49 21.82 -3.33
C HIS A 200 11.11 20.76 -2.30
N LYS A 201 11.93 19.72 -2.10
CA LYS A 201 11.69 18.72 -1.06
C LYS A 201 11.68 19.33 0.34
N VAL A 202 12.62 20.23 0.64
CA VAL A 202 12.68 20.90 1.95
C VAL A 202 11.45 21.79 2.16
N ILE A 203 11.07 22.60 1.16
CA ILE A 203 9.90 23.47 1.26
C ILE A 203 8.63 22.64 1.50
N TRP A 204 8.38 21.61 0.69
CA TRP A 204 7.20 20.78 0.85
C TRP A 204 7.21 19.97 2.15
N GLY A 205 8.37 19.44 2.56
CA GLY A 205 8.50 18.76 3.85
C GLY A 205 8.20 19.65 5.05
N LEU A 206 8.67 20.90 5.03
CA LEU A 206 8.35 21.88 6.06
C LEU A 206 6.86 22.25 6.06
N LEU A 207 6.25 22.45 4.88
CA LEU A 207 4.82 22.74 4.78
C LEU A 207 3.97 21.58 5.30
N ILE A 208 4.26 20.36 4.91
CA ILE A 208 3.54 19.16 5.40
C ILE A 208 3.70 19.05 6.93
N GLY A 209 4.90 19.21 7.44
CA GLY A 209 5.15 19.20 8.89
C GLY A 209 4.41 20.31 9.63
N ALA A 210 4.43 21.53 9.14
CA ALA A 210 3.72 22.66 9.73
C ALA A 210 2.20 22.45 9.76
N ILE A 211 1.60 21.97 8.67
CA ILE A 211 0.18 21.64 8.59
C ILE A 211 -0.16 20.52 9.57
N SER A 212 0.66 19.47 9.63
CA SER A 212 0.44 18.35 10.58
C SER A 212 0.46 18.81 12.02
N VAL A 213 1.42 19.66 12.39
CA VAL A 213 1.51 20.23 13.74
C VAL A 213 0.31 21.14 14.04
N ALA A 214 -0.05 22.03 13.12
CA ALA A 214 -1.20 22.92 13.28
C ALA A 214 -2.50 22.12 13.48
N MET A 215 -2.74 21.09 12.70
CA MET A 215 -3.92 20.23 12.82
C MET A 215 -3.92 19.44 14.13
N THR A 216 -2.76 18.95 14.57
CA THR A 216 -2.62 18.24 15.84
C THR A 216 -2.95 19.17 17.01
N ILE A 217 -2.50 20.43 16.98
CA ILE A 217 -2.82 21.42 18.01
C ILE A 217 -4.31 21.80 17.97
N ALA A 218 -4.92 21.93 16.79
CA ALA A 218 -6.30 22.35 16.61
C ALA A 218 -7.34 21.34 17.10
N GLY A 219 -7.06 20.03 17.04
CA GLY A 219 -8.03 19.01 17.45
C GLY A 219 -7.48 17.58 17.43
N GLY A 220 -6.16 17.44 17.52
CA GLY A 220 -5.50 16.15 17.62
C GLY A 220 -5.76 15.24 16.41
N LEU A 221 -5.87 13.96 16.68
CA LEU A 221 -6.08 12.94 15.66
C LEU A 221 -7.41 13.13 14.89
N THR A 222 -8.45 13.60 15.58
CA THR A 222 -9.78 13.83 14.96
C THR A 222 -9.71 14.88 13.84
N SER A 223 -8.93 15.94 14.01
CA SER A 223 -8.74 16.94 12.96
C SER A 223 -8.07 16.37 11.71
N LEU A 224 -7.05 15.52 11.88
CA LEU A 224 -6.38 14.83 10.77
C LEU A 224 -7.32 13.86 10.05
N GLN A 225 -8.12 13.13 10.82
CA GLN A 225 -9.12 12.22 10.25
C GLN A 225 -10.19 12.98 9.45
N THR A 226 -10.72 14.07 10.00
CA THR A 226 -11.70 14.92 9.33
C THR A 226 -11.15 15.51 8.03
N ALA A 227 -9.91 16.00 8.04
CA ALA A 227 -9.25 16.51 6.83
C ALA A 227 -9.13 15.42 5.74
N SER A 228 -8.82 14.18 6.13
CA SER A 228 -8.76 13.05 5.20
C SER A 228 -10.13 12.74 4.59
N VAL A 229 -11.20 12.80 5.36
CA VAL A 229 -12.57 12.59 4.87
C VAL A 229 -12.98 13.68 3.90
N VAL A 230 -12.74 14.96 4.24
CA VAL A 230 -13.08 16.11 3.38
C VAL A 230 -12.34 16.04 2.04
N THR A 231 -11.05 15.68 2.07
CA THR A 231 -10.25 15.58 0.84
C THR A 231 -10.58 14.32 0.03
N GLY A 232 -11.13 13.29 0.64
CA GLY A 232 -11.53 12.04 -0.02
C GLY A 232 -12.52 12.25 -1.17
N LEU A 233 -13.50 13.16 -1.02
CA LEU A 233 -14.50 13.41 -2.04
C LEU A 233 -13.90 13.94 -3.36
N PRO A 234 -13.14 15.04 -3.41
CA PRO A 234 -12.53 15.49 -4.66
C PRO A 234 -11.53 14.48 -5.23
N PHE A 235 -10.78 13.77 -4.40
CA PHE A 235 -9.89 12.72 -4.88
C PHE A 235 -10.62 11.52 -5.47
N SER A 236 -11.82 11.18 -5.00
CA SER A 236 -12.63 10.11 -5.60
C SER A 236 -12.97 10.40 -7.07
N ILE A 237 -13.30 11.65 -7.39
CA ILE A 237 -13.56 12.08 -8.76
C ILE A 237 -12.29 11.93 -9.62
N ILE A 238 -11.14 12.38 -9.10
CA ILE A 238 -9.85 12.24 -9.79
C ILE A 238 -9.53 10.77 -10.07
N LEU A 239 -9.72 9.87 -9.10
CA LEU A 239 -9.47 8.44 -9.26
C LEU A 239 -10.39 7.81 -10.32
N LEU A 240 -11.66 8.21 -10.39
CA LEU A 240 -12.57 7.77 -11.45
C LEU A 240 -12.07 8.21 -12.83
N LEU A 241 -11.66 9.46 -12.98
CA LEU A 241 -11.08 9.96 -14.23
C LEU A 241 -9.78 9.24 -14.60
N MET A 242 -8.91 8.96 -13.62
CA MET A 242 -7.69 8.18 -13.82
C MET A 242 -8.00 6.75 -14.29
N THR A 243 -9.00 6.08 -13.69
CA THR A 243 -9.45 4.74 -14.10
C THR A 243 -9.93 4.73 -15.55
N LEU A 244 -10.74 5.72 -15.94
CA LEU A 244 -11.18 5.88 -17.33
C LEU A 244 -10.01 6.13 -18.30
N SER A 245 -9.03 6.93 -17.88
CA SER A 245 -7.82 7.20 -18.66
C SER A 245 -6.99 5.95 -18.89
N ILE A 246 -6.76 5.14 -17.83
CA ILE A 246 -6.02 3.88 -17.92
C ILE A 246 -6.73 2.89 -18.86
N MET A 247 -8.06 2.73 -18.72
CA MET A 247 -8.82 1.84 -19.61
C MET A 247 -8.69 2.27 -21.09
N ARG A 248 -8.71 3.58 -21.36
CA ARG A 248 -8.51 4.09 -22.73
C ARG A 248 -7.08 3.83 -23.23
N ALA A 249 -6.09 4.04 -22.37
CA ALA A 249 -4.68 3.78 -22.72
C ALA A 249 -4.44 2.30 -23.05
N LEU A 250 -4.92 1.39 -22.21
CA LEU A 250 -4.80 -0.06 -22.42
C LEU A 250 -5.50 -0.53 -23.69
N ARG A 251 -6.70 -0.01 -24.00
CA ARG A 251 -7.40 -0.31 -25.26
C ARG A 251 -6.59 0.16 -26.47
N ARG A 252 -5.98 1.34 -26.40
CA ARG A 252 -5.13 1.87 -27.49
C ARG A 252 -3.90 0.99 -27.74
N GLU A 253 -3.22 0.57 -26.70
CA GLU A 253 -2.04 -0.31 -26.82
C GLU A 253 -2.44 -1.67 -27.38
N HIS A 254 -3.52 -2.27 -26.90
CA HIS A 254 -4.03 -3.53 -27.44
C HIS A 254 -4.35 -3.43 -28.93
N THR A 255 -5.00 -2.35 -29.37
CA THR A 255 -5.36 -2.12 -30.79
C THR A 255 -4.10 -1.96 -31.65
N LYS A 256 -3.08 -1.23 -31.16
CA LYS A 256 -1.81 -1.08 -31.89
C LYS A 256 -1.07 -2.40 -32.04
N HIS A 257 -1.01 -3.19 -30.97
CA HIS A 257 -0.36 -4.51 -31.00
C HIS A 257 -1.07 -5.45 -31.97
N PHE A 258 -2.39 -5.44 -32.00
CA PHE A 258 -3.19 -6.23 -32.93
C PHE A 258 -2.97 -5.79 -34.39
N GLN A 259 -2.90 -4.48 -34.66
CA GLN A 259 -2.62 -3.95 -36.01
C GLN A 259 -1.21 -4.28 -36.48
N MET A 260 -0.19 -4.21 -35.62
CA MET A 260 1.17 -4.62 -35.98
C MET A 260 1.28 -6.12 -36.27
N SER A 261 0.65 -6.96 -35.47
CA SER A 261 0.59 -8.40 -35.70
C SER A 261 -0.07 -8.75 -37.05
N TYR A 262 -1.16 -8.05 -37.39
CA TYR A 262 -1.85 -8.25 -38.68
C TYR A 262 -1.00 -7.79 -39.87
N ILE A 263 -0.25 -6.71 -39.76
CA ILE A 263 0.64 -6.20 -40.80
C ILE A 263 1.83 -7.15 -41.03
N ASP A 264 2.37 -7.76 -40.00
CA ASP A 264 3.45 -8.74 -40.07
C ASP A 264 2.96 -10.06 -40.73
N ASP A 265 1.77 -10.53 -40.38
CA ASP A 265 1.14 -11.69 -41.01
C ASP A 265 0.88 -11.42 -42.50
N ASP A 266 0.40 -10.23 -42.87
CA ASP A 266 0.13 -9.87 -44.28
C ASP A 266 1.42 -9.77 -45.13
N LYS A 267 2.52 -9.33 -44.49
CA LYS A 267 3.86 -9.32 -45.14
C LYS A 267 4.35 -10.74 -45.42
N ASP A 268 4.11 -11.66 -44.51
CA ASP A 268 4.54 -13.06 -44.67
C ASP A 268 3.73 -13.78 -45.78
N TYR A 269 2.46 -13.42 -46.00
CA TYR A 269 1.63 -13.90 -47.09
C TYR A 269 2.00 -13.29 -48.45
N SER A 270 2.64 -12.15 -48.50
CA SER A 270 3.09 -11.50 -49.75
C SER A 270 4.37 -12.11 -50.34
N ILE A 271 5.09 -12.93 -49.58
CA ILE A 271 6.29 -13.63 -50.04
C ILE A 271 5.90 -14.93 -50.73
N PRO A 272 6.38 -15.21 -51.96
CA PRO A 272 6.13 -16.48 -52.65
C PRO A 272 6.59 -17.68 -51.80
N LEU A 273 5.83 -18.76 -51.84
CA LEU A 273 6.06 -19.96 -50.98
C LEU A 273 7.49 -20.49 -51.06
N GLU A 274 8.14 -20.39 -52.22
CA GLU A 274 9.54 -20.80 -52.43
C GLU A 274 10.56 -19.97 -51.65
N GLN A 275 10.23 -18.72 -51.26
CA GLN A 275 11.13 -17.84 -50.54
C GLN A 275 10.81 -17.79 -49.05
N ARG A 276 9.69 -18.37 -48.59
CA ARG A 276 9.29 -18.35 -47.17
C ARG A 276 10.22 -19.17 -46.28
N GLU A 277 10.73 -20.29 -46.78
CA GLU A 277 11.64 -21.14 -46.03
C GLU A 277 12.99 -20.45 -45.77
N ASP A 278 13.49 -19.68 -46.72
CA ASP A 278 14.75 -18.97 -46.58
C ASP A 278 14.61 -17.71 -45.67
N HIS A 279 13.47 -17.04 -45.77
CA HIS A 279 13.14 -15.90 -44.90
C HIS A 279 12.95 -16.33 -43.46
N ASN A 280 12.29 -17.46 -43.22
CA ASN A 280 12.09 -18.03 -41.87
C ASN A 280 13.43 -18.48 -41.24
N LYS A 281 14.33 -19.07 -42.05
CA LYS A 281 15.68 -19.43 -41.58
C LYS A 281 16.59 -18.24 -41.31
N SER A 282 16.41 -17.11 -41.98
CA SER A 282 17.15 -15.88 -41.71
C SER A 282 16.67 -15.18 -40.43
N ASN A 283 15.36 -15.13 -40.19
CA ASN A 283 14.76 -14.55 -39.02
C ASN A 283 15.11 -15.34 -37.73
N VAL A 284 15.14 -16.68 -37.79
CA VAL A 284 15.56 -17.51 -36.65
C VAL A 284 17.06 -17.29 -36.35
N LYS A 285 17.91 -17.11 -37.36
CA LYS A 285 19.34 -16.83 -37.15
C LYS A 285 19.61 -15.42 -36.59
N GLU A 286 18.75 -14.44 -36.87
CA GLU A 286 18.83 -13.10 -36.28
C GLU A 286 18.38 -13.10 -34.83
N GLN A 287 17.30 -13.77 -34.49
CA GLN A 287 16.83 -13.92 -33.11
C GLN A 287 17.84 -14.67 -32.23
N ASP A 288 18.50 -15.72 -32.74
CA ASP A 288 19.55 -16.42 -32.01
C ASP A 288 20.80 -15.55 -31.80
N LYS A 289 21.09 -14.61 -32.70
CA LYS A 289 22.19 -13.66 -32.54
C LYS A 289 21.87 -12.54 -31.53
N GLU A 290 20.63 -12.07 -31.49
CA GLU A 290 20.20 -11.08 -30.50
C GLU A 290 20.17 -11.67 -29.11
N GLN A 291 19.67 -12.87 -28.93
CA GLN A 291 19.72 -13.56 -27.62
C GLN A 291 21.14 -13.85 -27.13
N ASN A 292 22.06 -14.24 -28.02
CA ASN A 292 23.45 -14.47 -27.65
C ASN A 292 24.26 -13.17 -27.35
N ASN A 293 23.75 -12.01 -27.79
CA ASN A 293 24.35 -10.72 -27.47
C ASN A 293 23.80 -10.10 -26.16
N GLU A 294 22.63 -10.51 -25.72
CA GLU A 294 22.06 -10.10 -24.43
C GLU A 294 22.60 -10.94 -23.24
N GLU A 295 23.16 -12.12 -23.52
CA GLU A 295 23.79 -12.97 -22.48
C GLU A 295 25.30 -12.68 -22.26
N LYS A 296 25.90 -11.78 -22.98
CA LYS A 296 27.29 -11.33 -22.79
C LYS A 296 27.35 -9.92 -22.16
#